data_ca92e0e7ddfb2615ee390de10802c547
#
_entry.id   ca92e0e7ddfb2615ee390de10802c547
#
_cell.length_a   1.000
_cell.length_b   1.000
_cell.length_c   1.000
_cell.angle_alpha   90.00
_cell.angle_beta   90.00
_cell.angle_gamma   90.00
#
_symmetry.space_group_name_H-M   'P 1'
#
loop_
_entity.id
_entity.type
_entity.pdbx_description
1 polymer ?
#
loop_
_entity_poly.entity_id
_entity_poly.type
_entity_poly.pdbx_seq_one_letter_code
_entity_poly.pdbx_strand_id
1 'polypeptide(L)'
;AHDRDAVPALLTDAGADRHTADFIAAADYLQTLEYVDGERLGMTGYCFGGGITWRVATALPTLKAAIPFYGPAPELDQVPNINAAVFGVYAEQDERINGGIEPLEAALEAAGKTYQITIYPGVNHAFHNDTGARYVEEQATQAWEDTLAWFAEYV
;
A
#
# COMPACT_ATOMS: atom_id res chain seq x y z
N ALA A 1 -3.90 25.85 -3.08
CA ALA A 1 -4.89 25.62 -4.11
C ALA A 1 -6.02 24.81 -3.49
N HIS A 2 -7.24 25.29 -3.67
CA HIS A 2 -8.43 24.62 -3.10
C HIS A 2 -9.30 24.00 -4.21
N ASP A 3 -8.69 23.76 -5.36
CA ASP A 3 -9.35 23.12 -6.50
C ASP A 3 -9.11 21.61 -6.42
N ARG A 4 -10.13 20.90 -5.94
CA ARG A 4 -10.09 19.44 -5.82
C ARG A 4 -9.99 18.75 -7.18
N ASP A 5 -10.50 19.37 -8.23
CA ASP A 5 -10.50 18.82 -9.58
C ASP A 5 -9.10 18.85 -10.22
N ALA A 6 -8.23 19.74 -9.74
CA ALA A 6 -6.84 19.81 -10.20
C ALA A 6 -5.90 18.77 -9.53
N VAL A 7 -6.30 18.17 -8.40
CA VAL A 7 -5.43 17.25 -7.62
C VAL A 7 -4.95 16.04 -8.44
N PRO A 8 -5.82 15.32 -9.18
CA PRO A 8 -5.37 14.17 -9.95
C PRO A 8 -4.30 14.51 -10.99
N ALA A 9 -4.47 15.65 -11.69
CA ALA A 9 -3.49 16.12 -12.67
C ALA A 9 -2.16 16.46 -12.00
N LEU A 10 -2.16 17.17 -10.89
CA LEU A 10 -0.95 17.53 -10.13
C LEU A 10 -0.19 16.30 -9.64
N LEU A 11 -0.90 15.27 -9.17
CA LEU A 11 -0.29 14.02 -8.74
C LEU A 11 0.33 13.27 -9.93
N THR A 12 -0.38 13.22 -11.07
CA THR A 12 0.13 12.58 -12.28
C THR A 12 1.36 13.29 -12.82
N ASP A 13 1.33 14.64 -12.87
CA ASP A 13 2.42 15.47 -13.39
C ASP A 13 3.69 15.39 -12.52
N ALA A 14 3.54 15.19 -11.22
CA ALA A 14 4.67 15.01 -10.30
C ALA A 14 5.46 13.71 -10.60
N GLY A 15 4.77 12.70 -11.11
CA GLY A 15 5.36 11.42 -11.47
C GLY A 15 5.59 10.47 -10.29
N ALA A 16 5.62 9.19 -10.60
CA ALA A 16 5.68 8.12 -9.61
C ALA A 16 6.99 8.11 -8.80
N ASP A 17 8.12 8.40 -9.45
CA ASP A 17 9.43 8.43 -8.82
C ASP A 17 9.52 9.55 -7.78
N ARG A 18 8.91 10.70 -8.06
CA ARG A 18 8.83 11.82 -7.12
C ARG A 18 8.06 11.43 -5.87
N HIS A 19 6.90 10.78 -6.02
CA HIS A 19 6.11 10.34 -4.87
C HIS A 19 6.86 9.33 -4.02
N THR A 20 7.52 8.37 -4.67
CA THR A 20 8.35 7.38 -3.96
C THR A 20 9.47 8.06 -3.17
N ALA A 21 10.19 9.00 -3.80
CA ALA A 21 11.26 9.75 -3.15
C ALA A 21 10.78 10.61 -1.98
N ASP A 22 9.60 11.25 -2.10
CA ASP A 22 9.02 12.06 -1.02
C ASP A 22 8.67 11.19 0.20
N PHE A 23 8.17 9.96 0.02
CA PHE A 23 7.90 9.04 1.13
C PHE A 23 9.17 8.44 1.75
N ILE A 24 10.21 8.19 0.95
CA ILE A 24 11.52 7.79 1.47
C ILE A 24 12.11 8.92 2.33
N ALA A 25 12.08 10.17 1.84
CA ALA A 25 12.53 11.32 2.61
C ALA A 25 11.72 11.52 3.91
N ALA A 26 10.42 11.21 3.89
CA ALA A 26 9.60 11.23 5.10
C ALA A 26 10.02 10.14 6.10
N ALA A 27 10.35 8.93 5.64
CA ALA A 27 10.87 7.86 6.48
C ALA A 27 12.24 8.23 7.09
N ASP A 28 13.15 8.80 6.29
CA ASP A 28 14.43 9.29 6.75
C ASP A 28 14.26 10.37 7.83
N TYR A 29 13.31 11.29 7.63
CA TYR A 29 13.00 12.32 8.62
C TYR A 29 12.45 11.71 9.92
N LEU A 30 11.50 10.76 9.83
CA LEU A 30 10.94 10.09 11.01
C LEU A 30 12.03 9.44 11.86
N GLN A 31 13.03 8.83 11.23
CA GLN A 31 14.18 8.21 11.93
C GLN A 31 15.04 9.21 12.70
N THR A 32 14.95 10.51 12.41
CA THR A 32 15.69 11.56 13.17
C THR A 32 14.96 11.99 14.44
N LEU A 33 13.71 11.58 14.65
CA LEU A 33 12.89 12.04 15.76
C LEU A 33 13.10 11.14 16.99
N GLU A 34 13.45 11.73 18.11
CA GLU A 34 13.78 11.01 19.37
C GLU A 34 12.62 10.15 19.93
N TYR A 35 11.38 10.45 19.54
CA TYR A 35 10.18 9.72 19.99
C TYR A 35 9.67 8.69 18.97
N VAL A 36 10.40 8.48 17.88
CA VAL A 36 10.10 7.47 16.85
C VAL A 36 11.12 6.35 16.93
N ASP A 37 10.64 5.12 16.99
CA ASP A 37 11.50 3.97 16.76
C ASP A 37 11.73 3.81 15.25
N GLY A 38 12.82 4.37 14.77
CA GLY A 38 13.16 4.41 13.35
C GLY A 38 13.45 3.04 12.72
N GLU A 39 13.64 2.00 13.54
CA GLU A 39 13.82 0.63 13.07
C GLU A 39 12.49 -0.13 12.91
N ARG A 40 11.38 0.48 13.34
CA ARG A 40 10.04 -0.09 13.34
C ARG A 40 9.08 0.76 12.50
N LEU A 41 9.39 0.93 11.23
CA LEU A 41 8.56 1.68 10.31
C LEU A 41 7.71 0.75 9.44
N GLY A 42 6.40 1.01 9.45
CA GLY A 42 5.43 0.43 8.54
C GLY A 42 4.78 1.50 7.67
N MET A 43 4.20 1.10 6.55
CA MET A 43 3.49 2.00 5.64
C MET A 43 2.17 1.40 5.20
N THR A 44 1.11 2.21 5.21
CA THR A 44 -0.16 1.90 4.55
C THR A 44 -0.56 3.04 3.62
N GLY A 45 -1.34 2.72 2.61
CA GLY A 45 -1.87 3.70 1.68
C GLY A 45 -3.07 3.16 0.91
N TYR A 46 -3.92 4.06 0.44
CA TYR A 46 -5.22 3.74 -0.14
C TYR A 46 -5.29 4.19 -1.58
N CYS A 47 -5.85 3.39 -2.49
CA CYS A 47 -6.04 3.73 -3.89
C CYS A 47 -4.70 4.09 -4.56
N PHE A 48 -4.55 5.34 -5.01
CA PHE A 48 -3.28 5.90 -5.49
C PHE A 48 -2.15 5.71 -4.46
N GLY A 49 -2.44 5.99 -3.16
CA GLY A 49 -1.51 5.76 -2.07
C GLY A 49 -1.16 4.27 -1.86
N GLY A 50 -2.06 3.36 -2.17
CA GLY A 50 -1.76 1.92 -2.19
C GLY A 50 -0.70 1.55 -3.23
N GLY A 51 -0.80 2.13 -4.43
CA GLY A 51 0.24 1.99 -5.46
C GLY A 51 1.58 2.60 -5.04
N ILE A 52 1.56 3.74 -4.33
CA ILE A 52 2.78 4.32 -3.75
C ILE A 52 3.37 3.39 -2.68
N THR A 53 2.53 2.80 -1.81
CA THR A 53 2.98 1.86 -0.78
C THR A 53 3.73 0.67 -1.39
N TRP A 54 3.23 0.10 -2.49
CA TRP A 54 3.95 -0.92 -3.25
C TRP A 54 5.32 -0.45 -3.75
N ARG A 55 5.37 0.75 -4.35
CA ARG A 55 6.62 1.32 -4.87
C ARG A 55 7.63 1.63 -3.76
N VAL A 56 7.17 2.17 -2.64
CA VAL A 56 8.04 2.40 -1.47
C VAL A 56 8.57 1.09 -0.92
N ALA A 57 7.75 0.03 -0.86
CA ALA A 57 8.20 -1.29 -0.42
C ALA A 57 9.33 -1.86 -1.31
N THR A 58 9.32 -1.57 -2.63
CA THR A 58 10.41 -1.98 -3.52
C THR A 58 11.66 -1.11 -3.43
N ALA A 59 11.57 0.12 -2.90
CA ALA A 59 12.63 1.12 -2.92
C ALA A 59 13.25 1.42 -1.54
N LEU A 60 12.54 1.08 -0.44
CA LEU A 60 12.98 1.35 0.94
C LEU A 60 13.26 0.02 1.66
N PRO A 61 14.49 -0.46 1.66
CA PRO A 61 14.84 -1.78 2.23
C PRO A 61 14.72 -1.86 3.76
N THR A 62 14.62 -0.72 4.45
CA THR A 62 14.43 -0.65 5.91
C THR A 62 12.97 -0.72 6.35
N LEU A 63 12.01 -0.63 5.41
CA LEU A 63 10.60 -0.75 5.73
C LEU A 63 10.30 -2.17 6.25
N LYS A 64 9.59 -2.28 7.37
CA LYS A 64 9.28 -3.57 8.01
C LYS A 64 7.98 -4.19 7.51
N ALA A 65 6.94 -3.38 7.34
CA ALA A 65 5.66 -3.82 6.79
C ALA A 65 5.08 -2.82 5.80
N ALA A 66 4.40 -3.32 4.77
CA ALA A 66 3.71 -2.52 3.78
C ALA A 66 2.29 -3.04 3.56
N ILE A 67 1.29 -2.18 3.72
CA ILE A 67 -0.12 -2.57 3.59
C ILE A 67 -0.80 -1.69 2.54
N PRO A 68 -0.69 -2.05 1.25
CA PRO A 68 -1.36 -1.37 0.15
C PRO A 68 -2.85 -1.76 0.06
N PHE A 69 -3.74 -0.78 0.20
CA PHE A 69 -5.18 -0.95 -0.01
C PHE A 69 -5.54 -0.64 -1.46
N TYR A 70 -6.11 -1.62 -2.17
CA TYR A 70 -6.62 -1.53 -3.55
C TYR A 70 -5.75 -0.66 -4.46
N GLY A 71 -4.44 -0.80 -4.34
CA GLY A 71 -3.44 -0.13 -5.15
C GLY A 71 -2.96 -1.00 -6.32
N PRO A 72 -2.58 -0.40 -7.45
CA PRO A 72 -1.96 -1.14 -8.53
C PRO A 72 -0.63 -1.77 -8.08
N ALA A 73 -0.31 -2.93 -8.64
CA ALA A 73 0.96 -3.61 -8.42
C ALA A 73 2.16 -2.71 -8.82
N PRO A 74 3.34 -2.91 -8.21
CA PRO A 74 4.57 -2.27 -8.67
C PRO A 74 5.06 -2.93 -9.98
N GLU A 75 6.12 -2.40 -10.56
CA GLU A 75 6.82 -3.09 -11.63
C GLU A 75 7.34 -4.45 -11.11
N LEU A 76 7.01 -5.54 -11.79
CA LEU A 76 7.24 -6.90 -11.27
C LEU A 76 8.74 -7.23 -11.15
N ASP A 77 9.59 -6.63 -11.97
CA ASP A 77 11.04 -6.78 -11.89
C ASP A 77 11.66 -6.12 -10.64
N GLN A 78 10.90 -5.25 -9.96
CA GLN A 78 11.30 -4.62 -8.70
C GLN A 78 10.86 -5.41 -7.46
N VAL A 79 9.97 -6.39 -7.59
CA VAL A 79 9.47 -7.22 -6.48
C VAL A 79 10.60 -7.91 -5.70
N PRO A 80 11.69 -8.40 -6.32
CA PRO A 80 12.82 -8.97 -5.58
C PRO A 80 13.48 -8.03 -4.57
N ASN A 81 13.32 -6.71 -4.71
CA ASN A 81 13.89 -5.72 -3.80
C ASN A 81 13.09 -5.53 -2.51
N ILE A 82 11.87 -6.06 -2.42
CA ILE A 82 11.01 -5.93 -1.24
C ILE A 82 11.63 -6.70 -0.08
N ASN A 83 11.86 -6.02 1.05
CA ASN A 83 12.25 -6.63 2.32
C ASN A 83 11.13 -6.58 3.37
N ALA A 84 10.15 -5.72 3.18
CA ALA A 84 8.99 -5.61 4.05
C ALA A 84 8.10 -6.86 3.99
N ALA A 85 7.45 -7.20 5.10
CA ALA A 85 6.29 -8.10 5.06
C ALA A 85 5.11 -7.34 4.43
N VAL A 86 4.49 -7.91 3.40
CA VAL A 86 3.43 -7.21 2.65
C VAL A 86 2.06 -7.84 2.87
N PHE A 87 1.08 -7.00 3.22
CA PHE A 87 -0.32 -7.38 3.28
C PHE A 87 -1.14 -6.59 2.25
N GLY A 88 -1.40 -7.20 1.10
CA GLY A 88 -2.22 -6.60 0.04
C GLY A 88 -3.70 -6.73 0.33
N VAL A 89 -4.40 -5.60 0.44
CA VAL A 89 -5.84 -5.52 0.71
C VAL A 89 -6.57 -5.12 -0.55
N TYR A 90 -7.46 -5.99 -1.05
CA TYR A 90 -8.16 -5.79 -2.31
C TYR A 90 -9.67 -5.98 -2.17
N ALA A 91 -10.42 -5.48 -3.14
CA ALA A 91 -11.88 -5.55 -3.22
C ALA A 91 -12.30 -6.47 -4.36
N GLU A 92 -13.23 -7.41 -4.11
CA GLU A 92 -13.65 -8.39 -5.11
C GLU A 92 -14.13 -7.76 -6.42
N GLN A 93 -14.85 -6.64 -6.32
CA GLN A 93 -15.46 -5.97 -7.49
C GLN A 93 -14.54 -4.92 -8.15
N ASP A 94 -13.23 -4.94 -7.89
CA ASP A 94 -12.25 -4.02 -8.50
C ASP A 94 -11.44 -4.75 -9.58
N GLU A 95 -12.09 -5.16 -10.67
CA GLU A 95 -11.48 -5.92 -11.77
C GLU A 95 -10.22 -5.26 -12.32
N ARG A 96 -10.22 -3.91 -12.40
CA ARG A 96 -9.09 -3.13 -12.94
C ARG A 96 -7.81 -3.31 -12.12
N ILE A 97 -7.92 -3.34 -10.81
CA ILE A 97 -6.78 -3.54 -9.91
C ILE A 97 -6.46 -5.03 -9.78
N ASN A 98 -7.48 -5.87 -9.62
CA ASN A 98 -7.34 -7.29 -9.40
C ASN A 98 -6.67 -8.03 -10.56
N GLY A 99 -6.77 -7.50 -11.79
CA GLY A 99 -6.06 -8.06 -12.94
C GLY A 99 -4.53 -8.11 -12.81
N GLY A 100 -3.96 -7.36 -11.88
CA GLY A 100 -2.53 -7.38 -11.57
C GLY A 100 -2.13 -8.34 -10.43
N ILE A 101 -3.09 -8.97 -9.73
CA ILE A 101 -2.81 -9.76 -8.52
C ILE A 101 -2.07 -11.06 -8.86
N GLU A 102 -2.58 -11.85 -9.79
CA GLU A 102 -1.98 -13.16 -10.14
C GLU A 102 -0.50 -13.04 -10.52
N PRO A 103 -0.09 -12.17 -11.47
CA PRO A 103 1.33 -12.01 -11.79
C PRO A 103 2.16 -11.43 -10.63
N LEU A 104 1.55 -10.61 -9.76
CA LEU A 104 2.22 -10.08 -8.56
C LEU A 104 2.49 -11.18 -7.54
N GLU A 105 1.51 -12.04 -7.24
CA GLU A 105 1.69 -13.17 -6.33
C GLU A 105 2.77 -14.13 -6.85
N ALA A 106 2.76 -14.44 -8.14
CA ALA A 106 3.80 -15.26 -8.76
C ALA A 106 5.20 -14.65 -8.60
N ALA A 107 5.33 -13.33 -8.73
CA ALA A 107 6.60 -12.64 -8.54
C ALA A 107 7.05 -12.63 -7.07
N LEU A 108 6.13 -12.42 -6.12
CA LEU A 108 6.39 -12.45 -4.68
C LEU A 108 6.83 -13.85 -4.23
N GLU A 109 6.14 -14.90 -4.69
CA GLU A 109 6.48 -16.29 -4.41
C GLU A 109 7.84 -16.65 -4.99
N ALA A 110 8.10 -16.34 -6.26
CA ALA A 110 9.38 -16.62 -6.91
C ALA A 110 10.56 -15.91 -6.22
N ALA A 111 10.31 -14.73 -5.63
CA ALA A 111 11.31 -13.97 -4.88
C ALA A 111 11.40 -14.37 -3.39
N GLY A 112 10.59 -15.33 -2.92
CA GLY A 112 10.57 -15.81 -1.53
C GLY A 112 10.17 -14.72 -0.52
N LYS A 113 9.22 -13.85 -0.90
CA LYS A 113 8.80 -12.73 -0.04
C LYS A 113 7.79 -13.15 1.01
N THR A 114 7.81 -12.48 2.17
CA THR A 114 6.75 -12.61 3.18
C THR A 114 5.57 -11.77 2.73
N TYR A 115 4.46 -12.41 2.37
CA TYR A 115 3.27 -11.71 1.92
C TYR A 115 1.97 -12.44 2.22
N GLN A 116 0.90 -11.68 2.26
CA GLN A 116 -0.47 -12.13 2.21
C GLN A 116 -1.26 -11.21 1.29
N ILE A 117 -2.13 -11.77 0.47
CA ILE A 117 -3.11 -11.00 -0.32
C ILE A 117 -4.50 -11.46 0.08
N THR A 118 -5.34 -10.50 0.48
CA THR A 118 -6.74 -10.76 0.83
C THR A 118 -7.67 -9.95 -0.06
N ILE A 119 -8.58 -10.65 -0.73
CA ILE A 119 -9.65 -10.06 -1.54
C ILE A 119 -10.93 -10.12 -0.72
N TYR A 120 -11.41 -8.97 -0.26
CA TYR A 120 -12.62 -8.86 0.55
C TYR A 120 -13.87 -9.02 -0.32
N PRO A 121 -14.80 -9.92 0.05
CA PRO A 121 -15.94 -10.26 -0.80
C PRO A 121 -17.02 -9.17 -0.81
N GLY A 122 -17.73 -9.04 -1.92
CA GLY A 122 -18.92 -8.19 -2.06
C GLY A 122 -18.66 -6.69 -2.07
N VAL A 123 -17.40 -6.25 -2.03
CA VAL A 123 -17.03 -4.83 -1.95
C VAL A 123 -16.30 -4.34 -3.21
N ASN A 124 -16.32 -3.02 -3.39
CA ASN A 124 -15.72 -2.35 -4.53
C ASN A 124 -14.51 -1.49 -4.10
N HIS A 125 -13.80 -0.94 -5.08
CA HIS A 125 -12.72 0.01 -4.87
C HIS A 125 -13.11 1.10 -3.87
N ALA A 126 -12.22 1.39 -2.90
CA ALA A 126 -12.44 2.37 -1.82
C ALA A 126 -13.52 1.97 -0.79
N PHE A 127 -13.76 0.68 -0.57
CA PHE A 127 -14.73 0.18 0.42
C PHE A 127 -14.41 0.59 1.86
N HIS A 128 -13.18 0.95 2.15
CA HIS A 128 -12.73 1.38 3.47
C HIS A 128 -12.97 2.89 3.74
N ASN A 129 -13.40 3.66 2.73
CA ASN A 129 -13.62 5.09 2.87
C ASN A 129 -15.02 5.40 3.42
N ASP A 130 -15.13 5.68 4.71
CA ASP A 130 -16.37 5.98 5.43
C ASP A 130 -17.10 7.25 4.98
N THR A 131 -16.44 8.10 4.19
CA THR A 131 -17.06 9.28 3.58
C THR A 131 -17.58 9.03 2.17
N GLY A 132 -17.38 7.83 1.63
CA GLY A 132 -17.73 7.44 0.27
C GLY A 132 -18.94 6.52 0.19
N ALA A 133 -19.67 6.58 -0.93
CA ALA A 133 -20.86 5.75 -1.17
C ALA A 133 -20.54 4.24 -1.32
N ARG A 134 -19.27 3.86 -1.41
CA ARG A 134 -18.80 2.47 -1.52
C ARG A 134 -18.34 1.88 -0.18
N TYR A 135 -18.48 2.63 0.90
CA TYR A 135 -18.15 2.16 2.24
C TYR A 135 -19.00 0.95 2.64
N VAL A 136 -18.35 -0.08 3.12
CA VAL A 136 -19.01 -1.26 3.70
C VAL A 136 -18.35 -1.54 5.04
N GLU A 137 -19.06 -1.22 6.12
CA GLU A 137 -18.55 -1.19 7.49
C GLU A 137 -17.92 -2.54 7.92
N GLU A 138 -18.59 -3.65 7.62
CA GLU A 138 -18.13 -4.98 8.01
C GLU A 138 -16.75 -5.29 7.43
N GLN A 139 -16.59 -5.17 6.10
CA GLN A 139 -15.32 -5.46 5.42
C GLN A 139 -14.25 -4.41 5.72
N ALA A 140 -14.65 -3.14 5.92
CA ALA A 140 -13.72 -2.09 6.31
C ALA A 140 -13.15 -2.34 7.73
N THR A 141 -14.00 -2.73 8.68
CA THR A 141 -13.59 -3.08 10.04
C THR A 141 -12.66 -4.29 10.03
N GLN A 142 -13.03 -5.35 9.32
CA GLN A 142 -12.21 -6.55 9.21
C GLN A 142 -10.84 -6.24 8.59
N ALA A 143 -10.82 -5.48 7.48
CA ALA A 143 -9.56 -5.09 6.83
C ALA A 143 -8.67 -4.24 7.75
N TRP A 144 -9.26 -3.42 8.62
CA TRP A 144 -8.52 -2.65 9.60
C TRP A 144 -7.96 -3.51 10.73
N GLU A 145 -8.74 -4.45 11.25
CA GLU A 145 -8.28 -5.41 12.26
C GLU A 145 -7.13 -6.27 11.73
N ASP A 146 -7.25 -6.78 10.50
CA ASP A 146 -6.19 -7.53 9.83
C ASP A 146 -4.92 -6.67 9.61
N THR A 147 -5.09 -5.38 9.27
CA THR A 147 -4.00 -4.40 9.16
C THR A 147 -3.26 -4.23 10.48
N LEU A 148 -3.99 -4.04 11.59
CA LEU A 148 -3.39 -3.88 12.90
C LEU A 148 -2.66 -5.15 13.36
N ALA A 149 -3.23 -6.32 13.09
CA ALA A 149 -2.60 -7.60 13.39
C ALA A 149 -1.29 -7.77 12.60
N TRP A 150 -1.28 -7.40 11.31
CA TRP A 150 -0.07 -7.46 10.47
C TRP A 150 1.02 -6.52 10.99
N PHE A 151 0.66 -5.27 11.33
CA PHE A 151 1.64 -4.36 11.92
C PHE A 151 2.15 -4.88 13.27
N ALA A 152 1.30 -5.45 14.12
CA ALA A 152 1.74 -5.98 15.41
C ALA A 152 2.72 -7.17 15.28
N GLU A 153 2.66 -7.92 14.18
CA GLU A 153 3.56 -9.05 13.92
C GLU A 153 4.91 -8.61 13.35
N TYR A 154 4.90 -7.60 12.45
CA TYR A 154 6.08 -7.28 11.64
C TYR A 154 6.74 -5.92 11.96
N VAL A 155 6.07 -5.06 12.71
CA VAL A 155 6.55 -3.74 13.14
C VAL A 155 6.63 -3.64 14.65
#